data_1e30b8849e96db1df63d2e97ea217f22
#
_entry.id   1e30b8849e96db1df63d2e97ea217f22
#
_cell.length_a   1.000
_cell.length_b   1.000
_cell.length_c   1.000
_cell.angle_alpha   90.00
_cell.angle_beta   90.00
_cell.angle_gamma   90.00
#
_symmetry.space_group_name_H-M   'P 1'
#
loop_
_entity.id
_entity.type
_entity.pdbx_description
1 polymer ?
#
loop_
_entity_poly.entity_id
_entity_poly.type
_entity_poly.pdbx_seq_one_letter_code
_entity_poly.pdbx_strand_id
1 'polypeptide(L)'
;VKKRTIVKKKRTKFRNFHSDQFMKVPEHWRKPKGIDGRQRRRFKGTPKCPKIGYGSNKKTKHILPNGFYKFVVNNVNDVEALMMNNRKYAAEIAHNVSRKNRQLIIARAEQLNIRVTNANGRVRAEESE
;
A
#
# COMPACT_ATOMS: atom_id res chain seq x y z
N VAL A 1 -5.11 -18.96 7.59
CA VAL A 1 -5.31 -17.67 8.28
C VAL A 1 -6.56 -17.00 7.73
N LYS A 2 -7.48 -16.65 8.61
CA LYS A 2 -8.72 -15.98 8.19
C LYS A 2 -8.43 -14.56 7.72
N LYS A 3 -8.89 -14.21 6.54
CA LYS A 3 -8.89 -12.85 6.07
C LYS A 3 -9.88 -12.00 6.88
N ARG A 4 -9.46 -10.82 7.30
CA ARG A 4 -10.36 -9.84 7.86
C ARG A 4 -10.93 -8.96 6.77
N THR A 5 -12.18 -8.58 6.88
CA THR A 5 -12.80 -7.65 5.93
C THR A 5 -12.19 -6.26 6.12
N ILE A 6 -11.66 -5.71 5.04
CA ILE A 6 -11.10 -4.35 5.03
C ILE A 6 -12.21 -3.37 4.66
N VAL A 7 -12.54 -2.48 5.59
CA VAL A 7 -13.54 -1.44 5.35
C VAL A 7 -12.86 -0.12 5.09
N LYS A 8 -13.12 0.46 3.93
CA LYS A 8 -12.66 1.80 3.60
C LYS A 8 -13.68 2.82 4.04
N LYS A 9 -13.33 3.65 5.01
CA LYS A 9 -14.23 4.66 5.56
C LYS A 9 -14.60 5.75 4.57
N LYS A 10 -13.67 6.09 3.67
CA LYS A 10 -13.91 7.06 2.61
C LYS A 10 -13.27 6.57 1.31
N ARG A 11 -14.11 6.41 0.28
CA ARG A 11 -13.65 5.90 -1.03
C ARG A 11 -13.30 7.02 -2.01
N THR A 12 -13.85 8.22 -1.81
CA THR A 12 -13.55 9.37 -2.65
C THR A 12 -12.27 10.04 -2.20
N LYS A 13 -11.50 10.55 -3.14
CA LYS A 13 -10.27 11.27 -2.83
C LYS A 13 -10.58 12.65 -2.23
N PHE A 14 -9.73 13.07 -1.30
CA PHE A 14 -9.74 14.45 -0.85
C PHE A 14 -9.06 15.31 -1.90
N ARG A 15 -9.81 16.24 -2.49
CA ARG A 15 -9.30 17.15 -3.51
C ARG A 15 -9.04 18.52 -2.92
N ASN A 16 -8.11 19.25 -3.51
CA ASN A 16 -7.85 20.63 -3.12
C ASN A 16 -9.10 21.48 -3.37
N PHE A 17 -9.43 22.35 -2.43
CA PHE A 17 -10.62 23.22 -2.52
C PHE A 17 -10.53 24.10 -3.77
N HIS A 18 -11.63 24.20 -4.50
CA HIS A 18 -11.75 24.93 -5.78
C HIS A 18 -10.95 24.35 -6.96
N SER A 19 -10.36 23.15 -6.82
CA SER A 19 -9.65 22.53 -7.95
C SER A 19 -10.58 22.17 -9.11
N ASP A 20 -11.87 21.99 -8.85
CA ASP A 20 -12.90 21.74 -9.86
C ASP A 20 -13.35 23.00 -10.61
N GLN A 21 -13.13 24.17 -10.04
CA GLN A 21 -13.56 25.46 -10.62
C GLN A 21 -12.44 26.19 -11.35
N PHE A 22 -11.20 26.01 -10.93
CA PHE A 22 -10.06 26.77 -11.46
C PHE A 22 -8.99 25.84 -12.01
N MET A 23 -8.64 26.01 -13.27
CA MET A 23 -7.64 25.15 -13.95
C MET A 23 -6.25 25.24 -13.33
N LYS A 24 -5.91 26.39 -12.77
CA LYS A 24 -4.58 26.62 -12.16
C LYS A 24 -4.43 25.99 -10.79
N VAL A 25 -5.51 25.51 -10.18
CA VAL A 25 -5.48 24.87 -8.87
C VAL A 25 -5.29 23.37 -9.05
N PRO A 26 -4.15 22.78 -8.60
CA PRO A 26 -3.94 21.35 -8.73
C PRO A 26 -4.89 20.55 -7.83
N GLU A 27 -5.21 19.34 -8.26
CA GLU A 27 -6.16 18.47 -7.56
C GLU A 27 -5.62 17.89 -6.25
N HIS A 28 -4.31 17.75 -6.12
CA HIS A 28 -3.75 17.13 -4.94
C HIS A 28 -3.99 17.96 -3.69
N TRP A 29 -4.24 17.28 -2.59
CA TRP A 29 -4.65 17.90 -1.34
C TRP A 29 -3.61 18.86 -0.77
N ARG A 30 -4.09 20.03 -0.38
CA ARG A 30 -3.34 20.99 0.42
C ARG A 30 -4.24 21.48 1.54
N LYS A 31 -3.72 21.56 2.77
CA LYS A 31 -4.51 21.98 3.92
C LYS A 31 -4.86 23.47 3.83
N PRO A 32 -6.15 23.86 3.92
CA PRO A 32 -6.53 25.26 3.94
C PRO A 32 -5.97 25.96 5.19
N LYS A 33 -5.41 27.17 5.00
CA LYS A 33 -4.81 27.95 6.09
C LYS A 33 -5.34 29.37 6.19
N GLY A 34 -6.18 29.82 5.24
CA GLY A 34 -6.73 31.16 5.23
C GLY A 34 -7.64 31.44 6.43
N ILE A 35 -7.61 32.67 6.94
CA ILE A 35 -8.41 33.07 8.12
C ILE A 35 -9.91 33.01 7.83
N ASP A 36 -10.34 33.32 6.59
CA ASP A 36 -11.73 33.33 6.17
C ASP A 36 -12.13 32.12 5.31
N GLY A 37 -11.25 31.13 5.20
CA GLY A 37 -11.48 29.95 4.37
C GLY A 37 -12.70 29.15 4.84
N ARG A 38 -13.69 28.97 3.96
CA ARG A 38 -14.93 28.27 4.29
C ARG A 38 -14.66 26.77 4.58
N GLN A 39 -13.80 26.13 3.84
CA GLN A 39 -13.46 24.71 4.07
C GLN A 39 -12.71 24.55 5.39
N ARG A 40 -11.77 25.43 5.72
CA ARG A 40 -11.09 25.40 7.01
C ARG A 40 -12.07 25.53 8.17
N ARG A 41 -13.07 26.40 8.03
CA ARG A 41 -14.11 26.65 9.05
C ARG A 41 -15.22 25.62 9.03
N ARG A 42 -15.19 24.66 8.14
CA ARG A 42 -16.14 23.55 8.06
C ARG A 42 -17.57 23.98 7.75
N PHE A 43 -17.74 24.92 6.84
CA PHE A 43 -19.08 25.34 6.40
C PHE A 43 -19.80 24.22 5.67
N LYS A 44 -21.12 24.18 5.78
CA LYS A 44 -21.98 23.27 5.02
C LYS A 44 -21.82 23.53 3.52
N GLY A 45 -21.87 22.47 2.71
CA GLY A 45 -21.75 22.58 1.26
C GLY A 45 -20.33 22.66 0.74
N THR A 46 -19.31 22.71 1.62
CA THR A 46 -17.90 22.61 1.23
C THR A 46 -17.41 21.17 1.36
N PRO A 47 -16.44 20.75 0.51
CA PRO A 47 -15.84 19.42 0.64
C PRO A 47 -15.21 19.24 2.02
N LYS A 48 -15.28 18.03 2.53
CA LYS A 48 -14.74 17.72 3.85
C LYS A 48 -13.23 17.60 3.83
N CYS A 49 -12.58 18.11 4.88
CA CYS A 49 -11.14 17.96 5.05
C CYS A 49 -10.78 16.59 5.61
N PRO A 50 -9.59 16.06 5.28
CA PRO A 50 -9.10 14.84 5.93
C PRO A 50 -9.02 15.03 7.46
N LYS A 51 -9.48 14.02 8.18
CA LYS A 51 -9.43 13.97 9.64
C LYS A 51 -8.89 12.61 10.09
N ILE A 52 -8.40 12.56 11.33
CA ILE A 52 -7.91 11.33 11.94
C ILE A 52 -8.98 10.22 11.92
N GLY A 53 -10.26 10.59 12.09
CA GLY A 53 -11.37 9.64 12.07
C GLY A 53 -11.55 8.89 10.76
N TYR A 54 -10.99 9.36 9.66
CA TYR A 54 -11.01 8.65 8.38
C TYR A 54 -9.92 7.58 8.27
N GLY A 55 -9.03 7.48 9.24
CA GLY A 55 -8.01 6.43 9.27
C GLY A 55 -8.61 5.03 9.34
N SER A 56 -7.91 4.07 8.76
CA SER A 56 -8.35 2.68 8.76
C SER A 56 -8.32 2.07 10.17
N ASN A 57 -9.14 1.03 10.38
CA ASN A 57 -9.13 0.27 11.61
C ASN A 57 -7.72 -0.30 11.87
N LYS A 58 -7.24 -0.16 13.10
CA LYS A 58 -5.90 -0.65 13.49
C LYS A 58 -5.69 -2.13 13.18
N LYS A 59 -6.74 -2.93 13.28
CA LYS A 59 -6.67 -4.37 13.03
C LYS A 59 -6.47 -4.71 11.55
N THR A 60 -6.87 -3.83 10.63
CA THR A 60 -6.77 -4.03 9.18
C THR A 60 -5.87 -3.01 8.50
N LYS A 61 -5.28 -2.08 9.26
CA LYS A 61 -4.39 -1.06 8.71
C LYS A 61 -3.14 -1.70 8.11
N HIS A 62 -2.79 -1.31 6.88
CA HIS A 62 -1.65 -1.82 6.12
C HIS A 62 -1.76 -3.28 5.66
N ILE A 63 -2.91 -3.93 5.88
CA ILE A 63 -3.12 -5.29 5.39
C ILE A 63 -3.38 -5.26 3.88
N LEU A 64 -2.71 -6.13 3.14
CA LEU A 64 -2.96 -6.34 1.71
C LEU A 64 -4.27 -7.11 1.50
N PRO A 65 -4.86 -7.06 0.27
CA PRO A 65 -6.06 -7.86 -0.02
C PRO A 65 -5.92 -9.35 0.22
N ASN A 66 -4.70 -9.89 0.19
CA ASN A 66 -4.43 -11.31 0.48
C ASN A 66 -4.42 -11.63 1.98
N GLY A 67 -4.58 -10.65 2.85
CA GLY A 67 -4.61 -10.84 4.30
C GLY A 67 -3.27 -10.76 5.01
N PHE A 68 -2.19 -10.50 4.29
CA PHE A 68 -0.85 -10.36 4.84
C PHE A 68 -0.42 -8.89 4.89
N TYR A 69 0.52 -8.59 5.80
CA TYR A 69 1.27 -7.34 5.74
C TYR A 69 2.40 -7.46 4.73
N LYS A 70 2.72 -6.39 4.07
CA LYS A 70 3.81 -6.36 3.09
C LYS A 70 5.13 -6.05 3.76
N PHE A 71 6.18 -6.79 3.40
CA PHE A 71 7.55 -6.50 3.78
C PHE A 71 8.43 -6.53 2.53
N VAL A 72 9.06 -5.41 2.21
CA VAL A 72 9.91 -5.30 1.02
C VAL A 72 11.27 -5.93 1.30
N VAL A 73 11.68 -6.87 0.46
CA VAL A 73 12.96 -7.57 0.59
C VAL A 73 13.88 -7.19 -0.58
N ASN A 74 15.14 -6.95 -0.28
CA ASN A 74 16.17 -6.60 -1.27
C ASN A 74 17.17 -7.74 -1.52
N ASN A 75 17.28 -8.67 -0.57
CA ASN A 75 18.24 -9.78 -0.65
C ASN A 75 17.72 -10.98 0.13
N VAL A 76 18.47 -12.07 0.10
CA VAL A 76 18.10 -13.31 0.80
C VAL A 76 18.09 -13.13 2.32
N ASN A 77 18.98 -12.30 2.86
CA ASN A 77 19.02 -12.05 4.29
C ASN A 77 17.74 -11.38 4.80
N ASP A 78 17.14 -10.50 4.01
CA ASP A 78 15.86 -9.87 4.37
C ASP A 78 14.71 -10.89 4.44
N VAL A 79 14.76 -11.92 3.60
CA VAL A 79 13.76 -13.00 3.62
C VAL A 79 13.84 -13.77 4.94
N GLU A 80 15.03 -14.01 5.45
CA GLU A 80 15.23 -14.73 6.71
C GLU A 80 14.64 -13.99 7.92
N ALA A 81 14.56 -12.66 7.85
CA ALA A 81 13.92 -11.87 8.90
C ALA A 81 12.42 -12.18 9.04
N LEU A 82 11.79 -12.74 8.03
CA LEU A 82 10.37 -13.10 8.05
C LEU A 82 10.11 -14.53 8.52
N MET A 83 11.14 -15.31 8.83
CA MET A 83 11.02 -16.73 9.15
C MET A 83 10.00 -17.00 10.28
N MET A 84 10.00 -16.18 11.32
CA MET A 84 9.09 -16.32 12.47
C MET A 84 7.72 -15.66 12.25
N ASN A 85 7.54 -14.93 11.15
CA ASN A 85 6.33 -14.17 10.86
C ASN A 85 5.70 -14.56 9.52
N ASN A 86 5.94 -15.80 9.05
CA ASN A 86 5.50 -16.23 7.73
C ASN A 86 3.97 -16.31 7.56
N ARG A 87 3.21 -16.32 8.65
CA ARG A 87 1.74 -16.28 8.62
C ARG A 87 1.18 -14.86 8.60
N LYS A 88 1.97 -13.88 9.02
CA LYS A 88 1.53 -12.50 9.18
C LYS A 88 2.01 -11.60 8.05
N TYR A 89 3.24 -11.80 7.60
CA TYR A 89 3.88 -10.98 6.55
C TYR A 89 4.07 -11.77 5.27
N ALA A 90 3.90 -11.08 4.14
CA ALA A 90 4.29 -11.56 2.83
C ALA A 90 5.47 -10.74 2.32
N ALA A 91 6.42 -11.36 1.65
CA ALA A 91 7.54 -10.67 1.05
C ALA A 91 7.16 -10.06 -0.29
N GLU A 92 7.65 -8.86 -0.56
CA GLU A 92 7.58 -8.25 -1.88
C GLU A 92 9.01 -7.89 -2.30
N ILE A 93 9.45 -8.40 -3.43
CA ILE A 93 10.80 -8.16 -3.93
C ILE A 93 10.88 -6.72 -4.45
N ALA A 94 11.92 -5.97 -4.03
CA ALA A 94 12.13 -4.60 -4.48
C ALA A 94 12.27 -4.55 -6.01
N HIS A 95 11.78 -3.47 -6.63
CA HIS A 95 11.71 -3.39 -8.08
C HIS A 95 13.08 -3.38 -8.77
N ASN A 96 14.12 -2.91 -8.08
CA ASN A 96 15.48 -2.81 -8.62
C ASN A 96 16.28 -4.10 -8.51
N VAL A 97 15.72 -5.17 -7.97
CA VAL A 97 16.40 -6.45 -7.84
C VAL A 97 16.46 -7.17 -9.18
N SER A 98 17.65 -7.68 -9.56
CA SER A 98 17.86 -8.37 -10.82
C SER A 98 17.14 -9.74 -10.86
N ARG A 99 16.95 -10.28 -12.05
CA ARG A 99 16.34 -11.60 -12.24
C ARG A 99 17.08 -12.70 -11.47
N LYS A 100 18.40 -12.70 -11.53
CA LYS A 100 19.23 -13.70 -10.82
C LYS A 100 18.96 -13.69 -9.32
N ASN A 101 18.97 -12.51 -8.72
CA ASN A 101 18.75 -12.38 -7.29
C ASN A 101 17.28 -12.65 -6.91
N ARG A 102 16.33 -12.32 -7.78
CA ARG A 102 14.92 -12.67 -7.56
C ARG A 102 14.71 -14.17 -7.48
N GLN A 103 15.37 -14.94 -8.33
CA GLN A 103 15.30 -16.40 -8.29
C GLN A 103 15.82 -16.97 -6.96
N LEU A 104 16.94 -16.43 -6.46
CA LEU A 104 17.49 -16.83 -5.17
C LEU A 104 16.55 -16.49 -4.01
N ILE A 105 15.95 -15.32 -4.04
CA ILE A 105 14.98 -14.89 -3.02
C ILE A 105 13.76 -15.79 -3.01
N ILE A 106 13.22 -16.10 -4.19
CA ILE A 106 12.04 -16.96 -4.33
C ILE A 106 12.32 -18.38 -3.82
N ALA A 107 13.48 -18.95 -4.17
CA ALA A 107 13.87 -20.26 -3.71
C ALA A 107 13.97 -20.33 -2.18
N ARG A 108 14.58 -19.31 -1.57
CA ARG A 108 14.70 -19.25 -0.12
C ARG A 108 13.37 -19.05 0.57
N ALA A 109 12.49 -18.21 0.01
CA ALA A 109 11.16 -17.99 0.55
C ALA A 109 10.32 -19.27 0.51
N GLU A 110 10.44 -20.05 -0.54
CA GLU A 110 9.77 -21.35 -0.64
C GLU A 110 10.23 -22.32 0.45
N GLN A 111 11.54 -22.38 0.71
CA GLN A 111 12.09 -23.19 1.78
C GLN A 111 11.58 -22.82 3.16
N LEU A 112 11.38 -21.52 3.40
CA LEU A 112 10.91 -20.97 4.69
C LEU A 112 9.39 -20.85 4.76
N ASN A 113 8.67 -21.26 3.71
CA ASN A 113 7.21 -21.15 3.58
C ASN A 113 6.73 -19.69 3.73
N ILE A 114 7.42 -18.78 3.07
CA ILE A 114 7.08 -17.35 3.02
C ILE A 114 6.44 -17.06 1.66
N ARG A 115 5.29 -16.39 1.68
CA ARG A 115 4.60 -16.00 0.45
C ARG A 115 5.27 -14.79 -0.19
N VAL A 116 5.56 -14.87 -1.49
CA VAL A 116 6.10 -13.75 -2.27
C VAL A 116 4.99 -13.21 -3.17
N THR A 117 4.67 -11.93 -3.03
CA THR A 117 3.54 -11.33 -3.74
C THR A 117 3.81 -11.12 -5.23
N ASN A 118 5.06 -10.87 -5.60
CA ASN A 118 5.47 -10.59 -6.98
C ASN A 118 6.48 -11.62 -7.52
N ALA A 119 6.27 -12.90 -7.18
CA ALA A 119 7.16 -13.97 -7.59
C ALA A 119 7.35 -14.07 -9.12
N ASN A 120 6.35 -13.68 -9.89
CA ASN A 120 6.39 -13.74 -11.36
C ASN A 120 7.06 -12.53 -12.01
N GLY A 121 7.43 -11.52 -11.23
CA GLY A 121 8.09 -10.33 -11.75
C GLY A 121 9.49 -10.65 -12.28
N ARG A 122 9.78 -10.29 -13.54
CA ARG A 122 11.05 -10.54 -14.25
C ARG A 122 11.47 -12.01 -14.33
N VAL A 123 10.73 -12.91 -13.73
CA VAL A 123 10.97 -14.35 -13.78
C VAL A 123 9.82 -14.97 -14.57
N ARG A 124 10.07 -15.25 -15.84
CA ARG A 124 9.09 -15.93 -16.69
C ARG A 124 9.49 -17.40 -16.80
N ALA A 125 8.49 -18.28 -16.74
CA ALA A 125 8.69 -19.65 -17.15
C ALA A 125 9.12 -19.63 -18.62
N GLU A 126 10.19 -20.33 -18.94
CA GLU A 126 10.56 -20.51 -20.34
C GLU A 126 9.44 -21.26 -21.04
N GLU A 127 8.90 -20.67 -22.10
CA GLU A 127 7.95 -21.39 -22.93
C GLU A 127 8.70 -22.58 -23.55
N SER A 128 8.26 -23.77 -23.23
CA SER A 128 8.74 -24.95 -23.94
C SER A 128 8.23 -24.88 -25.37
N GLU A 129 9.12 -24.77 -26.34
CA GLU A 129 8.78 -24.87 -27.77
C GLU A 129 8.26 -26.27 -28.11
#